data_009dc1ef896e8365f56660fb1f07d79a
#
_entry.id   009dc1ef896e8365f56660fb1f07d79a
#
_cell.length_a   1.000
_cell.length_b   1.000
_cell.length_c   1.000
_cell.angle_alpha   90.00
_cell.angle_beta   90.00
_cell.angle_gamma   90.00
#
_symmetry.space_group_name_H-M   'P 1'
#
loop_
_entity.id
_entity.type
_entity.pdbx_description
1 polymer ?
#
loop_
_entity_poly.entity_id
_entity_poly.type
_entity_poly.pdbx_seq_one_letter_code
_entity_poly.pdbx_strand_id
1 'polypeptide(L)'
;YKRQQWDTSIDYTNKEVIVIGSGATAVTLVPEMAKDAKHVTMLQRSPTYVVSAPQQDPLANFLKKYLPAKLSYFIVRWKNILRQQWYFRLCKKNPKRVKDFIINQVRKSLGNDYDVDKHFTPNYNPWDQRMCLVPNGDLFKSIRKKQTSVVTDKIDKFTSTGIKLESGKTLPADIIVTATGLNLEICSNINLK
;
A
#
# COMPACT_ATOMS: atom_id res chain seq x y z
N TYR A 1 0.38 -5.32 17.50
CA TYR A 1 0.43 -6.69 16.97
C TYR A 1 1.30 -6.76 15.73
N LYS A 2 2.00 -7.87 15.55
CA LYS A 2 2.77 -8.18 14.34
C LYS A 2 1.85 -8.91 13.36
N ARG A 3 1.85 -8.51 12.09
CA ARG A 3 0.98 -9.13 11.07
C ARG A 3 1.19 -10.64 10.86
N GLN A 4 2.39 -11.16 11.17
CA GLN A 4 2.70 -12.59 11.05
C GLN A 4 2.12 -13.44 12.19
N GLN A 5 1.74 -12.78 13.27
CA GLN A 5 1.14 -13.38 14.46
C GLN A 5 -0.22 -12.73 14.69
N TRP A 6 -1.04 -12.67 13.61
CA TRP A 6 -2.36 -12.08 13.70
C TRP A 6 -3.27 -12.99 14.52
N ASP A 7 -3.78 -12.45 15.58
CA ASP A 7 -4.78 -13.10 16.40
C ASP A 7 -6.17 -12.72 15.86
N THR A 8 -6.91 -13.70 15.40
CA THR A 8 -8.27 -13.50 14.84
C THR A 8 -9.30 -13.12 15.89
N SER A 9 -8.98 -13.26 17.18
CA SER A 9 -9.85 -12.85 18.29
C SER A 9 -9.80 -11.36 18.59
N ILE A 10 -8.88 -10.59 17.94
CA ILE A 10 -8.74 -9.15 18.19
C ILE A 10 -9.96 -8.43 17.64
N ASP A 11 -10.74 -7.85 18.55
CA ASP A 11 -11.81 -6.93 18.20
C ASP A 11 -11.28 -5.50 18.10
N TYR A 12 -11.29 -4.97 16.87
CA TYR A 12 -10.91 -3.58 16.57
C TYR A 12 -12.12 -2.70 16.22
N THR A 13 -13.34 -3.21 16.44
CA THR A 13 -14.59 -2.48 16.17
C THR A 13 -14.66 -1.23 17.02
N ASN A 14 -14.94 -0.10 16.39
CA ASN A 14 -15.01 1.23 17.02
C ASN A 14 -13.72 1.66 17.77
N LYS A 15 -12.56 1.10 17.44
CA LYS A 15 -11.25 1.44 18.02
C LYS A 15 -10.47 2.42 17.15
N GLU A 16 -9.61 3.22 17.79
CA GLU A 16 -8.58 4.01 17.12
C GLU A 16 -7.38 3.11 16.83
N VAL A 17 -7.09 2.85 15.56
CA VAL A 17 -6.05 1.93 15.13
C VAL A 17 -4.92 2.67 14.44
N ILE A 18 -3.67 2.38 14.81
CA ILE A 18 -2.48 2.83 14.08
C ILE A 18 -1.83 1.65 13.38
N VAL A 19 -1.65 1.75 12.06
CA VAL A 19 -0.87 0.79 11.27
C VAL A 19 0.46 1.43 10.91
N ILE A 20 1.56 0.88 11.43
CA ILE A 20 2.92 1.37 11.19
C ILE A 20 3.48 0.72 9.93
N GLY A 21 3.74 1.52 8.90
CA GLY A 21 4.31 1.10 7.63
C GLY A 21 3.57 1.67 6.42
N SER A 22 4.22 1.61 5.24
CA SER A 22 3.67 2.05 3.95
C SER A 22 3.84 0.99 2.85
N GLY A 23 4.16 -0.23 3.24
CA GLY A 23 4.34 -1.35 2.29
C GLY A 23 3.02 -1.98 1.84
N ALA A 24 3.12 -2.99 0.97
CA ALA A 24 1.96 -3.70 0.42
C ALA A 24 0.95 -4.16 1.49
N THR A 25 1.45 -4.61 2.65
CA THR A 25 0.59 -5.04 3.76
C THR A 25 -0.18 -3.86 4.38
N ALA A 26 0.49 -2.74 4.64
CA ALA A 26 -0.17 -1.58 5.23
C ALA A 26 -1.27 -1.04 4.30
N VAL A 27 -0.96 -0.85 3.01
CA VAL A 27 -1.91 -0.29 2.04
C VAL A 27 -3.12 -1.18 1.77
N THR A 28 -3.04 -2.48 2.07
CA THR A 28 -4.19 -3.40 1.98
C THR A 28 -4.93 -3.57 3.32
N LEU A 29 -4.18 -3.57 4.42
CA LEU A 29 -4.75 -3.75 5.76
C LEU A 29 -5.57 -2.52 6.20
N VAL A 30 -5.02 -1.34 5.96
CA VAL A 30 -5.62 -0.06 6.38
C VAL A 30 -7.05 0.13 5.87
N PRO A 31 -7.36 0.02 4.57
CA PRO A 31 -8.74 0.17 4.09
C PRO A 31 -9.66 -0.96 4.56
N GLU A 32 -9.13 -2.16 4.82
CA GLU A 32 -9.92 -3.28 5.31
C GLU A 32 -10.34 -3.05 6.77
N MET A 33 -9.38 -2.68 7.64
CA MET A 33 -9.69 -2.36 9.04
C MET A 33 -10.58 -1.12 9.18
N ALA A 34 -10.49 -0.17 8.26
CA ALA A 34 -11.29 1.04 8.28
C ALA A 34 -12.80 0.81 8.04
N LYS A 35 -13.22 -0.41 7.73
CA LYS A 35 -14.64 -0.77 7.60
C LYS A 35 -15.31 -0.87 8.96
N ASP A 36 -14.60 -1.36 9.96
CA ASP A 36 -15.14 -1.69 11.29
C ASP A 36 -14.54 -0.82 12.41
N ALA A 37 -13.29 -0.35 12.22
CA ALA A 37 -12.63 0.54 13.17
C ALA A 37 -13.28 1.94 13.18
N LYS A 38 -13.17 2.64 14.30
CA LYS A 38 -13.59 4.03 14.41
C LYS A 38 -12.78 4.93 13.49
N HIS A 39 -11.46 4.76 13.49
CA HIS A 39 -10.53 5.45 12.60
C HIS A 39 -9.23 4.66 12.48
N VAL A 40 -8.63 4.66 11.29
CA VAL A 40 -7.34 4.00 11.05
C VAL A 40 -6.30 5.03 10.59
N THR A 41 -5.21 5.15 11.34
CA THR A 41 -4.08 6.00 10.96
C THR A 41 -2.96 5.16 10.37
N MET A 42 -2.62 5.39 9.11
CA MET A 42 -1.41 4.83 8.49
C MET A 42 -0.21 5.71 8.83
N LEU A 43 0.67 5.23 9.71
CA LEU A 43 1.89 5.94 10.09
C LEU A 43 3.07 5.43 9.27
N GLN A 44 3.70 6.30 8.51
CA GLN A 44 4.85 5.98 7.66
C GLN A 44 6.03 6.92 7.93
N ARG A 45 7.24 6.39 7.86
CA ARG A 45 8.46 7.19 7.96
C ARG A 45 8.74 8.00 6.70
N SER A 46 8.45 7.42 5.55
CA SER A 46 8.65 8.02 4.23
C SER A 46 7.59 7.52 3.26
N PRO A 47 7.19 8.34 2.28
CA PRO A 47 6.22 7.94 1.27
C PRO A 47 6.69 6.77 0.42
N THR A 48 5.71 6.00 -0.10
CA THR A 48 5.91 4.93 -1.07
C THR A 48 5.00 5.20 -2.27
N TYR A 49 5.41 4.80 -3.48
CA TYR A 49 4.52 4.85 -4.63
C TYR A 49 3.33 3.92 -4.42
N VAL A 50 2.13 4.48 -4.54
CA VAL A 50 0.88 3.74 -4.45
C VAL A 50 0.13 3.90 -5.76
N VAL A 51 -0.16 2.78 -6.41
CA VAL A 51 -0.83 2.74 -7.73
C VAL A 51 -2.15 2.01 -7.58
N SER A 52 -3.24 2.61 -8.04
CA SER A 52 -4.54 1.94 -8.11
C SER A 52 -4.63 1.08 -9.38
N ALA A 53 -5.09 -0.15 -9.24
CA ALA A 53 -5.38 -1.01 -10.35
C ALA A 53 -6.67 -1.82 -10.11
N PRO A 54 -7.38 -2.22 -11.18
CA PRO A 54 -8.53 -3.10 -11.05
C PRO A 54 -8.14 -4.42 -10.37
N GLN A 55 -8.96 -4.87 -9.45
CA GLN A 55 -8.79 -6.16 -8.75
C GLN A 55 -8.87 -7.34 -9.72
N GLN A 56 -9.73 -7.24 -10.73
CA GLN A 56 -9.90 -8.25 -11.76
C GLN A 56 -9.44 -7.72 -13.12
N ASP A 57 -8.88 -8.61 -13.94
CA ASP A 57 -8.50 -8.29 -15.31
C ASP A 57 -9.72 -8.46 -16.23
N PRO A 58 -10.31 -7.35 -16.77
CA PRO A 58 -11.52 -7.45 -17.59
C PRO A 58 -11.30 -8.29 -18.85
N LEU A 59 -10.10 -8.22 -19.45
CA LEU A 59 -9.77 -9.03 -20.62
C LEU A 59 -9.70 -10.51 -20.29
N ALA A 60 -9.14 -10.84 -19.12
CA ALA A 60 -9.09 -12.24 -18.66
C ALA A 60 -10.50 -12.80 -18.48
N ASN A 61 -11.41 -12.02 -17.88
CA ASN A 61 -12.80 -12.43 -17.68
C ASN A 61 -13.54 -12.59 -19.01
N PHE A 62 -13.31 -11.66 -19.96
CA PHE A 62 -13.87 -11.75 -21.31
C PHE A 62 -13.38 -13.00 -22.05
N LEU A 63 -12.06 -13.21 -22.10
CA LEU A 63 -11.48 -14.35 -22.82
C LEU A 63 -11.89 -15.69 -22.24
N LYS A 64 -12.00 -15.81 -20.92
CA LYS A 64 -12.49 -17.04 -20.26
C LYS A 64 -13.89 -17.42 -20.67
N LYS A 65 -14.73 -16.46 -21.06
CA LYS A 65 -16.10 -16.71 -21.50
C LYS A 65 -16.19 -17.30 -22.90
N TYR A 66 -15.23 -16.94 -23.78
CA TYR A 66 -15.32 -17.24 -25.21
C TYR A 66 -14.23 -18.18 -25.73
N LEU A 67 -13.16 -18.42 -24.96
CA LEU A 67 -12.02 -19.23 -25.38
C LEU A 67 -11.77 -20.40 -24.40
N PRO A 68 -11.19 -21.51 -24.91
CA PRO A 68 -10.69 -22.58 -24.04
C PRO A 68 -9.72 -22.05 -22.97
N ALA A 69 -9.79 -22.63 -21.77
CA ALA A 69 -9.03 -22.15 -20.62
C ALA A 69 -7.51 -22.02 -20.86
N LYS A 70 -6.91 -22.98 -21.56
CA LYS A 70 -5.48 -22.98 -21.91
C LYS A 70 -5.11 -21.80 -22.80
N LEU A 71 -5.91 -21.51 -23.84
CA LEU A 71 -5.66 -20.42 -24.77
C LEU A 71 -5.87 -19.05 -24.11
N SER A 72 -6.95 -18.90 -23.34
CA SER A 72 -7.22 -17.70 -22.55
C SER A 72 -6.05 -17.42 -21.58
N TYR A 73 -5.59 -18.43 -20.85
CA TYR A 73 -4.44 -18.31 -19.95
C TYR A 73 -3.18 -17.87 -20.69
N PHE A 74 -2.87 -18.49 -21.82
CA PHE A 74 -1.68 -18.14 -22.63
C PHE A 74 -1.69 -16.67 -23.06
N ILE A 75 -2.80 -16.20 -23.63
CA ILE A 75 -2.96 -14.81 -24.09
C ILE A 75 -2.80 -13.83 -22.93
N VAL A 76 -3.53 -14.06 -21.83
CA VAL A 76 -3.50 -13.18 -20.65
C VAL A 76 -2.11 -13.16 -20.01
N ARG A 77 -1.46 -14.32 -19.91
CA ARG A 77 -0.09 -14.42 -19.39
C ARG A 77 0.88 -13.58 -20.19
N TRP A 78 0.94 -13.76 -21.51
CA TRP A 78 1.86 -13.01 -22.37
C TRP A 78 1.54 -11.51 -22.41
N LYS A 79 0.28 -11.15 -22.48
CA LYS A 79 -0.14 -9.74 -22.34
C LYS A 79 0.41 -9.12 -21.04
N ASN A 80 0.27 -9.81 -19.89
CA ASN A 80 0.72 -9.28 -18.63
C ASN A 80 2.26 -9.19 -18.52
N ILE A 81 2.98 -10.19 -19.04
CA ILE A 81 4.45 -10.17 -19.09
C ILE A 81 4.95 -8.99 -19.94
N LEU A 82 4.44 -8.85 -21.16
CA LEU A 82 4.85 -7.79 -22.08
C LEU A 82 4.51 -6.40 -21.55
N ARG A 83 3.31 -6.24 -20.97
CA ARG A 83 2.88 -4.99 -20.33
C ARG A 83 3.79 -4.61 -19.16
N GLN A 84 4.14 -5.58 -18.29
CA GLN A 84 5.02 -5.33 -17.14
C GLN A 84 6.43 -4.95 -17.58
N GLN A 85 7.00 -5.66 -18.56
CA GLN A 85 8.31 -5.34 -19.14
C GLN A 85 8.33 -3.96 -19.80
N TRP A 86 7.30 -3.64 -20.59
CA TRP A 86 7.16 -2.32 -21.22
C TRP A 86 7.08 -1.22 -20.18
N TYR A 87 6.26 -1.40 -19.14
CA TYR A 87 6.12 -0.43 -18.06
C TYR A 87 7.43 -0.24 -17.29
N PHE A 88 8.13 -1.33 -16.98
CA PHE A 88 9.46 -1.27 -16.35
C PHE A 88 10.46 -0.47 -17.19
N ARG A 89 10.54 -0.77 -18.49
CA ARG A 89 11.43 -0.03 -19.43
C ARG A 89 11.06 1.44 -19.48
N LEU A 90 9.78 1.77 -19.49
CA LEU A 90 9.29 3.15 -19.47
C LEU A 90 9.72 3.88 -18.18
N CYS A 91 9.60 3.23 -17.02
CA CYS A 91 10.05 3.78 -15.74
C CYS A 91 11.56 4.08 -15.74
N LYS A 92 12.36 3.19 -16.32
CA LYS A 92 13.82 3.40 -16.41
C LYS A 92 14.20 4.45 -17.45
N LYS A 93 13.51 4.51 -18.59
CA LYS A 93 13.83 5.47 -19.67
C LYS A 93 13.35 6.90 -19.35
N ASN A 94 12.18 7.05 -18.74
CA ASN A 94 11.55 8.34 -18.49
C ASN A 94 11.02 8.43 -17.03
N PRO A 95 11.88 8.35 -16.00
CA PRO A 95 11.45 8.23 -14.60
C PRO A 95 10.62 9.44 -14.15
N LYS A 96 10.99 10.66 -14.53
CA LYS A 96 10.25 11.90 -14.17
C LYS A 96 8.80 11.85 -14.69
N ARG A 97 8.60 11.56 -15.98
CA ARG A 97 7.25 11.50 -16.57
C ARG A 97 6.38 10.46 -15.90
N VAL A 98 6.95 9.28 -15.58
CA VAL A 98 6.20 8.21 -14.90
C VAL A 98 5.90 8.61 -13.47
N LYS A 99 6.84 9.22 -12.75
CA LYS A 99 6.61 9.79 -11.42
C LYS A 99 5.44 10.77 -11.43
N ASP A 100 5.51 11.78 -12.31
CA ASP A 100 4.47 12.81 -12.42
C ASP A 100 3.11 12.19 -12.77
N PHE A 101 3.09 11.19 -13.66
CA PHE A 101 1.87 10.47 -14.00
C PHE A 101 1.26 9.76 -12.76
N ILE A 102 2.08 9.02 -12.00
CA ILE A 102 1.62 8.31 -10.79
C ILE A 102 1.07 9.31 -9.77
N ILE A 103 1.83 10.37 -9.47
CA ILE A 103 1.44 11.37 -8.48
C ILE A 103 0.15 12.09 -8.89
N ASN A 104 0.02 12.43 -10.18
CA ASN A 104 -1.22 13.03 -10.70
C ASN A 104 -2.42 12.09 -10.61
N GLN A 105 -2.24 10.77 -10.74
CA GLN A 105 -3.32 9.81 -10.51
C GLN A 105 -3.74 9.76 -9.03
N VAL A 106 -2.78 9.86 -8.11
CA VAL A 106 -3.06 9.96 -6.68
C VAL A 106 -3.82 11.25 -6.36
N ARG A 107 -3.38 12.41 -6.90
CA ARG A 107 -4.09 13.70 -6.75
C ARG A 107 -5.52 13.62 -7.25
N LYS A 108 -5.75 13.06 -8.43
CA LYS A 108 -7.11 12.82 -8.96
C LYS A 108 -7.96 11.93 -8.05
N SER A 109 -7.33 10.96 -7.38
CA SER A 109 -8.03 10.01 -6.50
C SER A 109 -8.35 10.61 -5.13
N LEU A 110 -7.54 11.52 -4.60
CA LEU A 110 -7.70 12.11 -3.27
C LEU A 110 -8.37 13.50 -3.28
N GLY A 111 -8.27 14.22 -4.40
CA GLY A 111 -8.70 15.62 -4.49
C GLY A 111 -7.56 16.62 -4.25
N ASN A 112 -7.84 17.89 -4.54
CA ASN A 112 -6.81 18.96 -4.48
C ASN A 112 -6.47 19.39 -3.05
N ASP A 113 -7.36 19.14 -2.09
CA ASP A 113 -7.19 19.57 -0.70
C ASP A 113 -6.26 18.64 0.11
N TYR A 114 -5.84 17.52 -0.48
CA TYR A 114 -4.98 16.54 0.19
C TYR A 114 -3.51 16.78 -0.11
N ASP A 115 -2.66 16.80 0.92
CA ASP A 115 -1.21 16.99 0.77
C ASP A 115 -0.53 15.71 0.22
N VAL A 116 -0.67 15.52 -1.10
CA VAL A 116 -0.10 14.39 -1.83
C VAL A 116 1.43 14.46 -1.86
N ASP A 117 1.99 15.66 -1.85
CA ASP A 117 3.44 15.84 -1.91
C ASP A 117 4.12 15.32 -0.66
N LYS A 118 3.53 15.55 0.51
CA LYS A 118 4.02 15.05 1.78
C LYS A 118 3.81 13.54 1.96
N HIS A 119 2.65 13.02 1.55
CA HIS A 119 2.21 11.68 1.94
C HIS A 119 2.39 10.60 0.86
N PHE A 120 2.47 11.00 -0.42
CA PHE A 120 2.49 10.06 -1.55
C PHE A 120 3.54 10.38 -2.60
N THR A 121 4.46 11.33 -2.33
CA THR A 121 5.55 11.65 -3.26
C THR A 121 6.90 11.16 -2.73
N PRO A 122 7.34 9.96 -3.12
CA PRO A 122 8.65 9.44 -2.74
C PRO A 122 9.79 10.27 -3.35
N ASN A 123 10.94 10.27 -2.67
CA ASN A 123 12.16 10.93 -3.15
C ASN A 123 13.02 10.04 -4.08
N TYR A 124 12.57 8.82 -4.40
CA TYR A 124 13.23 7.90 -5.34
C TYR A 124 12.42 7.77 -6.64
N ASN A 125 13.03 7.18 -7.68
CA ASN A 125 12.34 6.99 -8.96
C ASN A 125 11.46 5.73 -8.94
N PRO A 126 10.42 5.67 -9.80
CA PRO A 126 9.63 4.45 -9.96
C PRO A 126 10.51 3.24 -10.30
N TRP A 127 10.28 2.11 -9.61
CA TRP A 127 11.07 0.87 -9.71
C TRP A 127 12.51 0.92 -9.16
N ASP A 128 12.97 2.00 -8.56
CA ASP A 128 14.21 1.95 -7.77
C ASP A 128 13.98 1.27 -6.43
N GLN A 129 12.77 1.42 -5.90
CA GLN A 129 12.26 0.67 -4.78
C GLN A 129 10.86 0.13 -5.13
N ARG A 130 10.15 -0.44 -4.13
CA ARG A 130 8.82 -1.01 -4.35
C ARG A 130 7.79 0.03 -4.76
N MET A 131 6.83 -0.41 -5.54
CA MET A 131 5.56 0.26 -5.79
C MET A 131 4.44 -0.60 -5.20
N CYS A 132 3.57 -0.01 -4.40
CA CYS A 132 2.44 -0.69 -3.80
C CYS A 132 1.21 -0.58 -4.70
N LEU A 133 0.55 -1.70 -4.93
CA LEU A 133 -0.65 -1.77 -5.74
C LEU A 133 -1.86 -1.87 -4.84
N VAL A 134 -2.83 -0.97 -5.03
CA VAL A 134 -4.07 -0.92 -4.26
C VAL A 134 -5.23 -1.35 -5.15
N PRO A 135 -5.91 -2.45 -4.82
CA PRO A 135 -7.07 -2.91 -5.59
C PRO A 135 -8.17 -1.85 -5.60
N ASN A 136 -8.68 -1.53 -6.79
CA ASN A 136 -9.82 -0.60 -6.96
C ASN A 136 -9.68 0.77 -6.27
N GLY A 137 -8.47 1.15 -5.83
CA GLY A 137 -8.21 2.39 -5.10
C GLY A 137 -8.83 2.45 -3.71
N ASP A 138 -8.97 1.33 -3.03
CA ASP A 138 -9.69 1.23 -1.75
C ASP A 138 -9.08 2.12 -0.66
N LEU A 139 -7.75 2.21 -0.58
CA LEU A 139 -7.05 3.12 0.34
C LEU A 139 -7.47 4.59 0.09
N PHE A 140 -7.50 5.03 -1.16
CA PHE A 140 -7.87 6.40 -1.49
C PHE A 140 -9.34 6.69 -1.20
N LYS A 141 -10.21 5.68 -1.37
CA LYS A 141 -11.63 5.78 -1.01
C LYS A 141 -11.82 5.93 0.50
N SER A 142 -11.10 5.15 1.32
CA SER A 142 -11.19 5.24 2.78
C SER A 142 -10.66 6.58 3.31
N ILE A 143 -9.60 7.14 2.69
CA ILE A 143 -9.09 8.47 3.01
C ILE A 143 -10.14 9.54 2.69
N ARG A 144 -10.76 9.51 1.50
CA ARG A 144 -11.80 10.48 1.12
C ARG A 144 -13.03 10.41 2.03
N LYS A 145 -13.37 9.22 2.51
CA LYS A 145 -14.46 9.02 3.48
C LYS A 145 -14.08 9.46 4.90
N LYS A 146 -12.84 9.94 5.10
CA LYS A 146 -12.31 10.32 6.42
C LYS A 146 -12.26 9.17 7.44
N GLN A 147 -12.38 7.93 6.97
CA GLN A 147 -12.22 6.72 7.80
C GLN A 147 -10.74 6.40 8.07
N THR A 148 -9.85 6.94 7.21
CA THR A 148 -8.40 6.74 7.28
C THR A 148 -7.66 8.06 7.16
N SER A 149 -6.58 8.20 7.91
CA SER A 149 -5.59 9.27 7.75
C SER A 149 -4.19 8.70 7.49
N VAL A 150 -3.34 9.47 6.80
CA VAL A 150 -1.94 9.14 6.60
C VAL A 150 -1.08 10.17 7.31
N VAL A 151 -0.16 9.69 8.13
CA VAL A 151 0.81 10.52 8.83
C VAL A 151 2.21 10.12 8.38
N THR A 152 2.98 11.10 7.89
CA THR A 152 4.36 10.89 7.47
C THR A 152 5.27 11.56 8.47
N ASP A 153 5.83 10.76 9.38
CA ASP A 153 6.71 11.22 10.45
C ASP A 153 7.46 10.03 11.07
N LYS A 154 8.46 10.32 11.88
CA LYS A 154 9.20 9.33 12.63
C LYS A 154 8.64 9.17 14.03
N ILE A 155 8.77 7.97 14.58
CA ILE A 155 8.36 7.64 15.95
C ILE A 155 9.47 8.06 16.91
N ASP A 156 9.12 8.92 17.88
CA ASP A 156 9.96 9.22 19.03
C ASP A 156 9.85 8.06 20.06
N LYS A 157 8.64 7.82 20.56
CA LYS A 157 8.39 6.75 21.54
C LYS A 157 6.93 6.30 21.56
N PHE A 158 6.72 5.10 22.04
CA PHE A 158 5.40 4.60 22.42
C PHE A 158 5.02 5.13 23.80
N THR A 159 3.76 5.48 23.97
CA THR A 159 3.17 5.97 25.22
C THR A 159 2.04 5.05 25.66
N SER A 160 1.53 5.21 26.87
CA SER A 160 0.38 4.45 27.36
C SER A 160 -0.92 4.71 26.57
N THR A 161 -1.00 5.83 25.85
CA THR A 161 -2.18 6.26 25.11
C THR A 161 -2.00 6.28 23.57
N GLY A 162 -0.82 5.88 23.07
CA GLY A 162 -0.55 5.88 21.63
C GLY A 162 0.92 6.05 21.26
N ILE A 163 1.20 6.86 20.23
CA ILE A 163 2.55 7.07 19.69
C ILE A 163 2.89 8.56 19.69
N LYS A 164 4.03 8.93 20.31
CA LYS A 164 4.62 10.26 20.17
C LYS A 164 5.57 10.29 18.97
N LEU A 165 5.46 11.32 18.16
CA LEU A 165 6.27 11.53 16.94
C LEU A 165 7.40 12.52 17.21
N GLU A 166 8.46 12.49 16.37
CA GLU A 166 9.58 13.44 16.44
C GLU A 166 9.14 14.90 16.26
N SER A 167 8.06 15.14 15.49
CA SER A 167 7.44 16.45 15.35
C SER A 167 6.78 17.00 16.64
N GLY A 168 6.73 16.20 17.70
CA GLY A 168 6.04 16.51 18.96
C GLY A 168 4.55 16.15 18.98
N LYS A 169 3.96 15.78 17.84
CA LYS A 169 2.56 15.33 17.74
C LYS A 169 2.38 13.97 18.42
N THR A 170 1.30 13.80 19.15
CA THR A 170 0.89 12.50 19.70
C THR A 170 -0.31 11.96 18.92
N LEU A 171 -0.23 10.71 18.50
CA LEU A 171 -1.31 9.98 17.85
C LEU A 171 -1.95 9.04 18.88
N PRO A 172 -3.23 9.22 19.22
CA PRO A 172 -3.93 8.30 20.11
C PRO A 172 -4.15 6.95 19.41
N ALA A 173 -4.08 5.85 20.16
CA ALA A 173 -4.35 4.53 19.64
C ALA A 173 -4.81 3.57 20.74
N ASP A 174 -5.86 2.84 20.47
CA ASP A 174 -6.26 1.65 21.26
C ASP A 174 -5.47 0.43 20.79
N ILE A 175 -5.19 0.35 19.48
CA ILE A 175 -4.48 -0.78 18.86
C ILE A 175 -3.38 -0.25 17.93
N ILE A 176 -2.19 -0.84 18.05
CA ILE A 176 -1.06 -0.56 17.17
C ILE A 176 -0.68 -1.84 16.43
N VAL A 177 -0.66 -1.76 15.10
CA VAL A 177 -0.29 -2.87 14.22
C VAL A 177 1.01 -2.54 13.49
N THR A 178 2.01 -3.40 13.60
CA THR A 178 3.28 -3.23 12.88
C THR A 178 3.24 -3.95 11.54
N ALA A 179 3.39 -3.20 10.45
CA ALA A 179 3.46 -3.68 9.07
C ALA A 179 4.76 -3.22 8.38
N THR A 180 5.88 -3.27 9.12
CA THR A 180 7.19 -2.71 8.75
C THR A 180 8.04 -3.61 7.87
N GLY A 181 7.53 -4.76 7.45
CA GLY A 181 8.21 -5.74 6.61
C GLY A 181 8.70 -6.96 7.35
N LEU A 182 9.54 -7.74 6.69
CA LEU A 182 10.11 -9.00 7.16
C LEU A 182 11.64 -8.93 7.07
N ASN A 183 12.32 -9.60 8.00
CA ASN A 183 13.71 -9.95 7.82
C ASN A 183 13.76 -11.09 6.80
N LEU A 184 14.45 -10.87 5.67
CA LEU A 184 14.66 -11.89 4.65
C LEU A 184 15.92 -12.68 5.04
N GLU A 185 15.72 -13.89 5.52
CA GLU A 185 16.78 -14.88 5.64
C GLU A 185 16.79 -15.73 4.36
N ILE A 186 17.73 -15.43 3.49
CA ILE A 186 17.95 -16.23 2.29
C ILE A 186 18.50 -17.59 2.75
N CYS A 187 17.88 -18.68 2.30
CA CYS A 187 18.24 -20.06 2.63
C CYS A 187 17.95 -20.52 4.08
N SER A 188 17.23 -19.76 4.91
CA SER A 188 16.75 -20.20 6.24
C SER A 188 17.78 -21.01 7.05
N ASN A 189 19.02 -20.49 7.20
CA ASN A 189 20.15 -21.16 7.87
C ASN A 189 20.64 -22.47 7.21
N ILE A 190 20.30 -22.74 5.95
CA ILE A 190 20.88 -23.84 5.20
C ILE A 190 22.33 -23.48 4.85
N ASN A 191 23.30 -24.24 5.38
CA ASN A 191 24.70 -24.14 4.99
C ASN A 191 24.85 -24.68 3.57
N LEU A 192 25.01 -23.77 2.60
CA LEU A 192 25.42 -24.14 1.24
C LEU A 192 26.90 -24.43 1.28
N LYS A 193 27.27 -25.72 1.12
CA LYS A 193 28.66 -26.16 0.88
C LYS A 193 28.94 -26.15 -0.61
#